data_843a64ef42e7cf1aeadc1bd520a20407
#
_entry.id   843a64ef42e7cf1aeadc1bd520a20407
#
_cell.length_a   1.000
_cell.length_b   1.000
_cell.length_c   1.000
_cell.angle_alpha   90.00
_cell.angle_beta   90.00
_cell.angle_gamma   90.00
#
_symmetry.space_group_name_H-M   'P 1'
#
loop_
_entity.id
_entity.type
_entity.pdbx_description
1 polymer ?
#
loop_
_entity_poly.entity_id
_entity_poly.type
_entity_poly.pdbx_seq_one_letter_code
_entity_poly.pdbx_strand_id
1 'polypeptide(L)'
;MPRTLFHDIDPARVRANLEEVTGEAAGRAEVLVACKYVPVEEMGALVEAGVGLVGENRQQDLAAKHEAHAADFTWDFIGNLQSRKVRQILPLVRLIHSVGTDSVLEQLGRHGTAETEVLIEVNVAEEEGKGGVAPAGLADFIARCPVRVSGLMTMPPFAEDPEASRPHFARLAELAAANDLERLSMGTSQDSRVALDEGATIIRLGSALFA
;
A
#
# COMPACT_ATOMS: atom_id res chain seq x y z
N MET A 1 8.06 20.66 -4.23
CA MET A 1 7.10 21.42 -3.45
C MET A 1 7.17 21.00 -2.00
N PRO A 2 7.10 21.93 -1.01
CA PRO A 2 7.00 21.55 0.40
C PRO A 2 5.75 20.68 0.59
N ARG A 3 5.87 19.67 1.45
CA ARG A 3 4.73 18.81 1.81
C ARG A 3 3.74 19.60 2.66
N THR A 4 2.49 19.61 2.30
CA THR A 4 1.44 20.07 3.20
C THR A 4 1.15 18.91 4.15
N LEU A 5 1.50 19.08 5.42
CA LEU A 5 1.18 18.13 6.48
C LEU A 5 -0.23 18.41 7.00
N PHE A 6 -0.89 17.37 7.47
CA PHE A 6 -2.14 17.50 8.21
C PHE A 6 -1.83 17.85 9.65
N HIS A 7 -2.43 18.92 10.15
CA HIS A 7 -2.37 19.36 11.53
C HIS A 7 -3.78 19.50 12.07
N ASP A 8 -3.91 19.48 13.40
CA ASP A 8 -5.20 19.56 14.09
C ASP A 8 -6.20 18.51 13.60
N ILE A 9 -5.72 17.26 13.48
CA ILE A 9 -6.53 16.13 13.01
C ILE A 9 -7.65 15.88 14.02
N ASP A 10 -8.92 15.94 13.55
CA ASP A 10 -10.09 15.61 14.34
C ASP A 10 -10.33 14.09 14.36
N PRO A 11 -10.13 13.40 15.50
CA PRO A 11 -10.34 11.96 15.58
C PRO A 11 -11.77 11.51 15.29
N ALA A 12 -12.76 12.34 15.66
CA ALA A 12 -14.17 12.01 15.45
C ALA A 12 -14.51 12.00 13.95
N ARG A 13 -13.96 12.96 13.21
CA ARG A 13 -14.09 13.04 11.75
C ARG A 13 -13.41 11.89 11.05
N VAL A 14 -12.16 11.59 11.42
CA VAL A 14 -11.41 10.45 10.86
C VAL A 14 -12.16 9.15 11.11
N ARG A 15 -12.72 8.95 12.31
CA ARG A 15 -13.53 7.78 12.66
C ARG A 15 -14.76 7.66 11.77
N ALA A 16 -15.54 8.75 11.61
CA ALA A 16 -16.73 8.74 10.79
C ALA A 16 -16.42 8.39 9.32
N ASN A 17 -15.37 9.01 8.75
CA ASN A 17 -14.94 8.71 7.38
C ASN A 17 -14.42 7.28 7.24
N LEU A 18 -13.70 6.76 8.24
CA LEU A 18 -13.21 5.37 8.26
C LEU A 18 -14.37 4.37 8.33
N GLU A 19 -15.39 4.63 9.16
CA GLU A 19 -16.60 3.80 9.27
C GLU A 19 -17.37 3.76 7.95
N GLU A 20 -17.54 4.89 7.27
CA GLU A 20 -18.18 4.97 5.97
C GLU A 20 -17.48 4.07 4.95
N VAL A 21 -16.17 4.23 4.79
CA VAL A 21 -15.39 3.45 3.82
C VAL A 21 -15.31 1.97 4.19
N THR A 22 -15.19 1.66 5.48
CA THR A 22 -15.22 0.27 5.95
C THR A 22 -16.56 -0.38 5.66
N GLY A 23 -17.65 0.36 5.80
CA GLY A 23 -18.98 -0.06 5.39
C GLY A 23 -19.09 -0.34 3.88
N GLU A 24 -18.50 0.52 3.04
CA GLU A 24 -18.43 0.31 1.59
C GLU A 24 -17.58 -0.93 1.23
N ALA A 25 -16.47 -1.13 1.91
CA ALA A 25 -15.63 -2.31 1.74
C ALA A 25 -16.34 -3.61 2.15
N ALA A 26 -17.34 -3.52 3.06
CA ALA A 26 -18.22 -4.63 3.48
C ALA A 26 -17.46 -5.91 3.86
N GLY A 27 -16.31 -5.78 4.50
CA GLY A 27 -15.44 -6.89 4.89
C GLY A 27 -14.66 -7.55 3.74
N ARG A 28 -14.78 -7.04 2.50
CA ARG A 28 -14.07 -7.57 1.32
C ARG A 28 -12.62 -7.07 1.24
N ALA A 29 -12.33 -5.92 1.82
CA ALA A 29 -11.00 -5.30 1.77
C ALA A 29 -10.61 -4.70 3.11
N GLU A 30 -9.30 -4.73 3.40
CA GLU A 30 -8.67 -3.96 4.46
C GLU A 30 -8.59 -2.48 4.02
N VAL A 31 -8.90 -1.57 4.95
CA VAL A 31 -8.70 -0.13 4.74
C VAL A 31 -7.36 0.27 5.35
N LEU A 32 -6.38 0.53 4.49
CA LEU A 32 -5.07 1.01 4.90
C LEU A 32 -5.05 2.54 4.89
N VAL A 33 -4.74 3.14 6.03
CA VAL A 33 -4.62 4.60 6.17
C VAL A 33 -3.21 5.04 5.77
N ALA A 34 -3.09 5.77 4.65
CA ALA A 34 -1.82 6.30 4.17
C ALA A 34 -1.41 7.53 4.99
N CYS A 35 -0.55 7.34 5.99
CA CYS A 35 -0.15 8.37 6.95
C CYS A 35 1.04 9.25 6.51
N LYS A 36 1.42 9.22 5.23
CA LYS A 36 2.59 9.95 4.66
C LYS A 36 2.60 11.46 4.89
N TYR A 37 1.47 12.05 5.19
CA TYR A 37 1.31 13.49 5.46
C TYR A 37 0.88 13.78 6.91
N VAL A 38 0.77 12.76 7.74
CA VAL A 38 0.48 12.87 9.17
C VAL A 38 1.81 12.97 9.92
N PRO A 39 2.11 14.04 10.62
CA PRO A 39 3.32 14.13 11.45
C PRO A 39 3.24 13.19 12.67
N VAL A 40 4.38 12.90 13.30
CA VAL A 40 4.46 11.94 14.43
C VAL A 40 3.56 12.38 15.58
N GLU A 41 3.53 13.66 15.88
CA GLU A 41 2.73 14.27 16.95
C GLU A 41 1.21 14.14 16.75
N GLU A 42 0.76 13.94 15.50
CA GLU A 42 -0.67 13.77 15.16
C GLU A 42 -1.09 12.30 15.08
N MET A 43 -0.16 11.36 15.15
CA MET A 43 -0.48 9.93 15.05
C MET A 43 -1.42 9.46 16.17
N GLY A 44 -1.37 10.09 17.34
CA GLY A 44 -2.29 9.81 18.45
C GLY A 44 -3.77 10.02 18.08
N ALA A 45 -4.07 10.99 17.21
CA ALA A 45 -5.43 11.21 16.72
C ALA A 45 -5.96 10.02 15.88
N LEU A 46 -5.08 9.34 15.16
CA LEU A 46 -5.45 8.12 14.41
C LEU A 46 -5.74 6.94 15.36
N VAL A 47 -4.98 6.82 16.45
CA VAL A 47 -5.26 5.83 17.50
C VAL A 47 -6.65 6.07 18.10
N GLU A 48 -6.92 7.32 18.48
CA GLU A 48 -8.22 7.72 19.04
C GLU A 48 -9.37 7.50 18.05
N ALA A 49 -9.12 7.68 16.74
CA ALA A 49 -10.09 7.41 15.68
C ALA A 49 -10.37 5.91 15.48
N GLY A 50 -9.56 5.01 16.05
CA GLY A 50 -9.70 3.56 15.89
C GLY A 50 -9.03 3.01 14.62
N VAL A 51 -8.08 3.74 14.05
CA VAL A 51 -7.27 3.25 12.92
C VAL A 51 -6.36 2.12 13.42
N GLY A 52 -6.42 0.95 12.78
CA GLY A 52 -5.58 -0.20 13.13
C GLY A 52 -4.46 -0.50 12.12
N LEU A 53 -4.66 -0.13 10.84
CA LEU A 53 -3.72 -0.41 9.76
C LEU A 53 -3.26 0.88 9.10
N VAL A 54 -1.96 1.13 9.11
CA VAL A 54 -1.35 2.33 8.52
C VAL A 54 -0.27 1.99 7.52
N GLY A 55 -0.09 2.87 6.52
CA GLY A 55 0.94 2.72 5.51
C GLY A 55 1.81 3.96 5.38
N GLU A 56 3.13 3.73 5.30
CA GLU A 56 4.13 4.78 5.12
C GLU A 56 4.89 4.65 3.80
N ASN A 57 5.28 5.82 3.27
CA ASN A 57 5.97 5.90 1.97
C ASN A 57 7.48 6.10 2.10
N ARG A 58 7.99 6.51 3.25
CA ARG A 58 9.41 6.81 3.46
C ARG A 58 9.94 6.09 4.68
N GLN A 59 11.10 5.48 4.52
CA GLN A 59 11.73 4.72 5.59
C GLN A 59 11.99 5.56 6.85
N GLN A 60 12.42 6.82 6.70
CA GLN A 60 12.71 7.69 7.85
C GLN A 60 11.43 8.05 8.63
N ASP A 61 10.35 8.38 7.89
CA ASP A 61 9.06 8.72 8.49
C ASP A 61 8.45 7.47 9.16
N LEU A 62 8.57 6.29 8.51
CA LEU A 62 8.19 5.01 9.09
C LEU A 62 8.93 4.74 10.41
N ALA A 63 10.26 4.87 10.42
CA ALA A 63 11.06 4.57 11.61
C ALA A 63 10.68 5.48 12.80
N ALA A 64 10.53 6.80 12.55
CA ALA A 64 10.17 7.76 13.60
C ALA A 64 8.76 7.51 14.17
N LYS A 65 7.78 7.23 13.30
CA LYS A 65 6.40 6.94 13.72
C LYS A 65 6.28 5.59 14.41
N HIS A 66 6.97 4.58 13.90
CA HIS A 66 6.99 3.25 14.50
C HIS A 66 7.66 3.27 15.88
N GLU A 67 8.74 4.05 16.08
CA GLU A 67 9.36 4.20 17.40
C GLU A 67 8.37 4.74 18.45
N ALA A 68 7.50 5.67 18.06
CA ALA A 68 6.50 6.25 18.95
C ALA A 68 5.23 5.39 19.12
N HIS A 69 4.85 4.61 18.10
CA HIS A 69 3.54 3.99 17.97
C HIS A 69 3.59 2.52 17.49
N ALA A 70 4.65 1.77 17.81
CA ALA A 70 4.82 0.39 17.34
C ALA A 70 3.67 -0.55 17.74
N ALA A 71 3.13 -0.37 18.94
CA ALA A 71 2.07 -1.23 19.49
C ALA A 71 0.65 -0.75 19.11
N ASP A 72 0.51 0.46 18.60
CA ASP A 72 -0.78 1.07 18.34
C ASP A 72 -1.32 0.69 16.94
N PHE A 73 -0.44 0.37 16.00
CA PHE A 73 -0.79 0.11 14.62
C PHE A 73 -0.14 -1.13 14.05
N THR A 74 -0.82 -1.75 13.09
CA THR A 74 -0.18 -2.62 12.09
C THR A 74 0.41 -1.74 11.00
N TRP A 75 1.67 -1.97 10.63
CA TRP A 75 2.42 -1.13 9.72
C TRP A 75 2.67 -1.82 8.39
N ASP A 76 2.39 -1.15 7.29
CA ASP A 76 2.76 -1.57 5.93
C ASP A 76 3.65 -0.51 5.27
N PHE A 77 4.49 -0.93 4.33
CA PHE A 77 5.26 -0.01 3.51
C PHE A 77 4.65 0.07 2.10
N ILE A 78 4.23 1.27 1.71
CA ILE A 78 3.51 1.52 0.45
C ILE A 78 4.23 2.51 -0.48
N GLY A 79 5.45 2.93 -0.13
CA GLY A 79 6.25 3.85 -0.94
C GLY A 79 7.20 3.13 -1.88
N ASN A 80 7.85 3.89 -2.78
CA ASN A 80 8.87 3.31 -3.67
C ASN A 80 10.02 2.71 -2.84
N LEU A 81 10.21 1.40 -2.95
CA LEU A 81 11.19 0.64 -2.18
C LEU A 81 12.58 0.72 -2.82
N GLN A 82 13.46 1.46 -2.19
CA GLN A 82 14.88 1.48 -2.57
C GLN A 82 15.61 0.28 -1.95
N SER A 83 16.38 -0.46 -2.73
CA SER A 83 17.08 -1.68 -2.29
C SER A 83 17.91 -1.47 -1.01
N ARG A 84 18.65 -0.35 -0.90
CA ARG A 84 19.45 -0.01 0.29
C ARG A 84 18.63 0.20 1.57
N LYS A 85 17.30 0.33 1.48
CA LYS A 85 16.40 0.57 2.61
C LYS A 85 15.69 -0.69 3.10
N VAL A 86 15.72 -1.77 2.32
CA VAL A 86 15.03 -3.04 2.62
C VAL A 86 15.33 -3.51 4.05
N ARG A 87 16.63 -3.63 4.42
CA ARG A 87 17.05 -4.07 5.75
C ARG A 87 16.45 -3.25 6.90
N GLN A 88 16.22 -1.94 6.68
CA GLN A 88 15.72 -1.02 7.71
C GLN A 88 14.18 -1.05 7.78
N ILE A 89 13.50 -1.44 6.71
CA ILE A 89 12.03 -1.47 6.61
C ILE A 89 11.48 -2.81 7.13
N LEU A 90 12.11 -3.93 6.74
CA LEU A 90 11.62 -5.27 7.05
C LEU A 90 11.22 -5.51 8.51
N PRO A 91 11.98 -5.10 9.53
CA PRO A 91 11.61 -5.36 10.93
C PRO A 91 10.46 -4.49 11.45
N LEU A 92 10.01 -3.50 10.68
CA LEU A 92 9.03 -2.51 11.10
C LEU A 92 7.64 -2.73 10.49
N VAL A 93 7.51 -3.64 9.50
CA VAL A 93 6.27 -3.76 8.73
C VAL A 93 5.79 -5.19 8.59
N ARG A 94 4.47 -5.34 8.52
CA ARG A 94 3.79 -6.58 8.19
C ARG A 94 3.96 -6.92 6.71
N LEU A 95 3.80 -5.93 5.83
CA LEU A 95 3.71 -6.11 4.39
C LEU A 95 4.41 -4.97 3.64
N ILE A 96 5.13 -5.32 2.58
CA ILE A 96 5.70 -4.36 1.63
C ILE A 96 4.94 -4.48 0.31
N HIS A 97 4.34 -3.35 -0.16
CA HIS A 97 3.47 -3.35 -1.34
C HIS A 97 4.19 -3.08 -2.66
N SER A 98 5.45 -2.65 -2.63
CA SER A 98 6.12 -2.00 -3.77
C SER A 98 7.40 -2.71 -4.20
N VAL A 99 7.39 -4.05 -4.23
CA VAL A 99 8.51 -4.82 -4.76
C VAL A 99 8.43 -4.89 -6.29
N GLY A 100 9.43 -4.34 -6.98
CA GLY A 100 9.37 -4.23 -8.45
C GLY A 100 10.74 -4.19 -9.14
N THR A 101 11.85 -4.51 -8.44
CA THR A 101 13.19 -4.50 -9.04
C THR A 101 14.06 -5.66 -8.56
N ASP A 102 14.96 -6.15 -9.42
CA ASP A 102 15.90 -7.23 -9.09
C ASP A 102 16.81 -6.88 -7.90
N SER A 103 17.23 -5.62 -7.81
CA SER A 103 18.05 -5.16 -6.67
C SER A 103 17.31 -5.24 -5.34
N VAL A 104 15.98 -5.13 -5.33
CA VAL A 104 15.16 -5.35 -4.15
C VAL A 104 15.05 -6.84 -3.84
N LEU A 105 14.87 -7.72 -4.85
CA LEU A 105 14.88 -9.17 -4.66
C LEU A 105 16.19 -9.66 -4.01
N GLU A 106 17.34 -9.15 -4.46
CA GLU A 106 18.63 -9.46 -3.83
C GLU A 106 18.68 -9.10 -2.34
N GLN A 107 18.14 -7.95 -1.96
CA GLN A 107 18.11 -7.53 -0.56
C GLN A 107 17.10 -8.32 0.27
N LEU A 108 15.96 -8.68 -0.31
CA LEU A 108 15.00 -9.59 0.32
C LEU A 108 15.62 -10.98 0.56
N GLY A 109 16.42 -11.50 -0.37
CA GLY A 109 17.15 -12.74 -0.18
C GLY A 109 18.23 -12.70 0.91
N ARG A 110 18.78 -11.51 1.18
CA ARG A 110 19.81 -11.33 2.24
C ARG A 110 19.21 -11.08 3.62
N HIS A 111 18.05 -10.46 3.70
CA HIS A 111 17.50 -9.92 4.94
C HIS A 111 16.08 -10.38 5.27
N GLY A 112 15.38 -10.99 4.32
CA GLY A 112 14.05 -11.56 4.53
C GLY A 112 14.11 -12.83 5.36
N THR A 113 12.97 -13.19 5.96
CA THR A 113 12.76 -14.42 6.73
C THR A 113 11.60 -15.22 6.13
N ALA A 114 11.28 -16.36 6.69
CA ALA A 114 10.13 -17.18 6.27
C ALA A 114 8.78 -16.45 6.48
N GLU A 115 8.74 -15.51 7.41
CA GLU A 115 7.56 -14.71 7.74
C GLU A 115 7.45 -13.45 6.87
N THR A 116 8.50 -13.11 6.10
CA THR A 116 8.47 -11.93 5.24
C THR A 116 7.49 -12.10 4.10
N GLU A 117 6.53 -11.18 4.01
CA GLU A 117 5.48 -11.18 3.00
C GLU A 117 5.52 -9.88 2.18
N VAL A 118 5.32 -10.00 0.87
CA VAL A 118 5.40 -8.87 -0.05
C VAL A 118 4.31 -8.93 -1.13
N LEU A 119 3.98 -7.76 -1.69
CA LEU A 119 3.25 -7.64 -2.95
C LEU A 119 4.22 -7.16 -4.04
N ILE A 120 4.01 -7.66 -5.25
CA ILE A 120 4.74 -7.18 -6.42
C ILE A 120 4.00 -5.97 -7.00
N GLU A 121 4.73 -4.86 -7.17
CA GLU A 121 4.23 -3.70 -7.88
C GLU A 121 4.23 -3.98 -9.38
N VAL A 122 3.05 -3.86 -10.02
CA VAL A 122 2.87 -4.09 -11.44
C VAL A 122 2.54 -2.79 -12.16
N ASN A 123 3.32 -2.45 -13.18
CA ASN A 123 3.03 -1.35 -14.10
C ASN A 123 2.01 -1.83 -15.14
N VAL A 124 0.74 -1.94 -14.74
CA VAL A 124 -0.34 -2.48 -15.58
C VAL A 124 -0.64 -1.62 -16.81
N ALA A 125 -0.34 -0.32 -16.76
CA ALA A 125 -0.53 0.60 -17.87
C ALA A 125 0.68 0.67 -18.82
N GLU A 126 1.76 -0.02 -18.47
CA GLU A 126 3.03 -0.02 -19.22
C GLU A 126 3.57 1.39 -19.50
N GLU A 127 3.39 2.30 -18.53
CA GLU A 127 3.87 3.68 -18.62
C GLU A 127 5.40 3.71 -18.61
N GLU A 128 5.97 4.41 -19.61
CA GLU A 128 7.42 4.58 -19.71
C GLU A 128 7.98 5.34 -18.49
N GLY A 129 9.06 4.83 -17.90
CA GLY A 129 9.72 5.45 -16.74
C GLY A 129 9.02 5.26 -15.40
N LYS A 130 7.86 4.63 -15.36
CA LYS A 130 7.17 4.26 -14.11
C LYS A 130 7.74 2.98 -13.50
N GLY A 131 7.82 2.94 -12.17
CA GLY A 131 8.23 1.75 -11.42
C GLY A 131 7.25 0.58 -11.56
N GLY A 132 7.70 -0.59 -11.11
CA GLY A 132 6.92 -1.83 -11.16
C GLY A 132 7.33 -2.76 -12.29
N VAL A 133 6.90 -4.01 -12.18
CA VAL A 133 7.17 -5.06 -13.16
C VAL A 133 6.17 -4.97 -14.31
N ALA A 134 6.64 -5.10 -15.55
CA ALA A 134 5.74 -5.20 -16.70
C ALA A 134 4.94 -6.52 -16.65
N PRO A 135 3.68 -6.55 -17.10
CA PRO A 135 2.84 -7.75 -17.08
C PRO A 135 3.49 -8.98 -17.70
N ALA A 136 4.21 -8.81 -18.81
CA ALA A 136 4.86 -9.90 -19.52
C ALA A 136 5.99 -10.58 -18.72
N GLY A 137 6.65 -9.88 -17.79
CA GLY A 137 7.73 -10.40 -16.95
C GLY A 137 7.29 -10.85 -15.57
N LEU A 138 6.00 -10.74 -15.23
CA LEU A 138 5.51 -10.90 -13.87
C LEU A 138 5.72 -12.31 -13.31
N ALA A 139 5.38 -13.35 -14.05
CA ALA A 139 5.49 -14.74 -13.59
C ALA A 139 6.95 -15.12 -13.28
N ASP A 140 7.89 -14.72 -14.16
CA ASP A 140 9.31 -14.93 -13.93
C ASP A 140 9.83 -14.16 -12.69
N PHE A 141 9.35 -12.91 -12.51
CA PHE A 141 9.74 -12.11 -11.36
C PHE A 141 9.23 -12.71 -10.04
N ILE A 142 7.96 -13.19 -10.01
CA ILE A 142 7.40 -13.90 -8.85
C ILE A 142 8.22 -15.16 -8.54
N ALA A 143 8.52 -15.98 -9.55
CA ALA A 143 9.28 -17.23 -9.38
C ALA A 143 10.70 -17.00 -8.81
N ARG A 144 11.30 -15.83 -9.04
CA ARG A 144 12.62 -15.43 -8.51
C ARG A 144 12.55 -14.75 -7.14
N CYS A 145 11.37 -14.43 -6.65
CA CYS A 145 11.24 -13.75 -5.35
C CYS A 145 11.62 -14.71 -4.21
N PRO A 146 12.61 -14.34 -3.35
CA PRO A 146 13.12 -15.23 -2.31
C PRO A 146 12.25 -15.30 -1.05
N VAL A 147 11.16 -14.54 -1.00
CA VAL A 147 10.22 -14.47 0.13
C VAL A 147 8.78 -14.68 -0.38
N ARG A 148 7.83 -14.83 0.54
CA ARG A 148 6.44 -15.07 0.18
C ARG A 148 5.84 -13.88 -0.59
N VAL A 149 5.44 -14.12 -1.83
CA VAL A 149 4.59 -13.19 -2.60
C VAL A 149 3.13 -13.56 -2.32
N SER A 150 2.37 -12.66 -1.72
CA SER A 150 0.96 -12.91 -1.39
C SER A 150 -0.02 -12.19 -2.31
N GLY A 151 0.47 -11.33 -3.19
CA GLY A 151 -0.40 -10.60 -4.09
C GLY A 151 0.32 -9.57 -4.94
N LEU A 152 -0.48 -8.72 -5.56
CA LEU A 152 -0.04 -7.66 -6.45
C LEU A 152 -0.49 -6.28 -5.97
N MET A 153 0.25 -5.27 -6.38
CA MET A 153 -0.12 -3.86 -6.18
C MET A 153 -0.01 -3.10 -7.49
N THR A 154 -0.89 -2.13 -7.69
CA THR A 154 -0.73 -1.14 -8.76
C THR A 154 -1.13 0.26 -8.34
N MET A 155 -0.57 1.23 -9.05
CA MET A 155 -0.98 2.64 -9.05
C MET A 155 -1.24 3.03 -10.50
N PRO A 156 -2.48 3.05 -10.98
CA PRO A 156 -2.78 3.45 -12.36
C PRO A 156 -2.42 4.92 -12.62
N PRO A 157 -2.38 5.37 -13.87
CA PRO A 157 -2.28 6.79 -14.20
C PRO A 157 -3.36 7.59 -13.50
N PHE A 158 -3.02 8.81 -13.06
CA PHE A 158 -4.01 9.72 -12.50
C PHE A 158 -5.03 10.11 -13.59
N ALA A 159 -6.30 10.01 -13.27
CA ALA A 159 -7.40 10.47 -14.11
C ALA A 159 -8.43 11.22 -13.26
N GLU A 160 -9.12 12.21 -13.82
CA GLU A 160 -10.19 12.93 -13.14
C GLU A 160 -11.42 12.04 -12.94
N ASP A 161 -11.70 11.18 -13.93
CA ASP A 161 -12.76 10.17 -13.85
C ASP A 161 -12.23 8.89 -13.17
N PRO A 162 -12.77 8.48 -12.00
CA PRO A 162 -12.39 7.25 -11.33
C PRO A 162 -12.56 5.99 -12.19
N GLU A 163 -13.54 5.97 -13.09
CA GLU A 163 -13.80 4.84 -13.98
C GLU A 163 -12.65 4.57 -14.96
N ALA A 164 -11.81 5.55 -15.25
CA ALA A 164 -10.62 5.35 -16.05
C ALA A 164 -9.61 4.37 -15.42
N SER A 165 -9.67 4.16 -14.09
CA SER A 165 -8.84 3.17 -13.38
C SER A 165 -9.35 1.74 -13.54
N ARG A 166 -10.62 1.53 -13.89
CA ARG A 166 -11.25 0.20 -13.97
C ARG A 166 -10.49 -0.82 -14.82
N PRO A 167 -10.11 -0.53 -16.08
CA PRO A 167 -9.39 -1.51 -16.89
C PRO A 167 -8.04 -1.90 -16.30
N HIS A 168 -7.39 -1.01 -15.56
CA HIS A 168 -6.12 -1.31 -14.89
C HIS A 168 -6.31 -2.21 -13.67
N PHE A 169 -7.38 -1.99 -12.89
CA PHE A 169 -7.71 -2.84 -11.74
C PHE A 169 -8.17 -4.23 -12.17
N ALA A 170 -9.05 -4.32 -13.17
CA ALA A 170 -9.44 -5.60 -13.78
C ALA A 170 -8.21 -6.37 -14.28
N ARG A 171 -7.30 -5.69 -14.98
CA ARG A 171 -6.06 -6.32 -15.46
C ARG A 171 -5.17 -6.83 -14.33
N LEU A 172 -5.05 -6.08 -13.21
CA LEU A 172 -4.30 -6.55 -12.04
C LEU A 172 -4.94 -7.80 -11.44
N ALA A 173 -6.27 -7.85 -11.34
CA ALA A 173 -7.01 -9.00 -10.83
C ALA A 173 -6.80 -10.25 -11.71
N GLU A 174 -6.87 -10.11 -13.04
CA GLU A 174 -6.55 -11.19 -13.97
C GLU A 174 -5.12 -11.73 -13.78
N LEU A 175 -4.13 -10.82 -13.63
CA LEU A 175 -2.74 -11.21 -13.41
C LEU A 175 -2.55 -11.93 -12.08
N ALA A 176 -3.22 -11.50 -11.02
CA ALA A 176 -3.17 -12.18 -9.73
C ALA A 176 -3.78 -13.58 -9.81
N ALA A 177 -4.94 -13.72 -10.41
CA ALA A 177 -5.59 -15.01 -10.60
C ALA A 177 -4.74 -15.97 -11.44
N ALA A 178 -4.08 -15.47 -12.50
CA ALA A 178 -3.18 -16.27 -13.34
C ALA A 178 -1.92 -16.76 -12.62
N ASN A 179 -1.57 -16.18 -11.46
CA ASN A 179 -0.41 -16.54 -10.64
C ASN A 179 -0.80 -17.09 -9.26
N ASP A 180 -2.06 -17.49 -9.05
CA ASP A 180 -2.58 -18.04 -7.79
C ASP A 180 -2.35 -17.09 -6.58
N LEU A 181 -2.50 -15.79 -6.79
CA LEU A 181 -2.32 -14.75 -5.78
C LEU A 181 -3.66 -14.17 -5.35
N GLU A 182 -3.83 -13.96 -4.03
CA GLU A 182 -5.12 -13.56 -3.45
C GLU A 182 -5.20 -12.07 -3.12
N ARG A 183 -4.06 -11.42 -2.77
CA ARG A 183 -4.10 -10.01 -2.33
C ARG A 183 -3.97 -9.04 -3.50
N LEU A 184 -4.87 -8.05 -3.50
CA LEU A 184 -4.90 -6.95 -4.48
C LEU A 184 -4.86 -5.62 -3.74
N SER A 185 -3.68 -4.99 -3.71
CA SER A 185 -3.52 -3.64 -3.18
C SER A 185 -3.71 -2.62 -4.30
N MET A 186 -4.90 -2.07 -4.41
CA MET A 186 -5.28 -1.12 -5.46
C MET A 186 -6.41 -0.23 -4.97
N GLY A 187 -6.55 0.96 -5.58
CA GLY A 187 -7.51 1.96 -5.17
C GLY A 187 -6.97 2.91 -4.09
N THR A 188 -7.23 4.18 -4.31
CA THR A 188 -6.89 5.30 -3.44
C THR A 188 -8.13 6.14 -3.14
N SER A 189 -8.00 7.25 -2.44
CA SER A 189 -9.12 8.14 -2.10
C SER A 189 -10.01 8.54 -3.29
N GLN A 190 -9.48 8.49 -4.51
CA GLN A 190 -10.20 8.90 -5.70
C GLN A 190 -10.99 7.75 -6.36
N ASP A 191 -10.43 6.53 -6.35
CA ASP A 191 -10.89 5.41 -7.16
C ASP A 191 -11.11 4.12 -6.34
N SER A 192 -11.21 4.23 -4.99
CA SER A 192 -11.39 3.08 -4.09
C SER A 192 -12.65 2.26 -4.38
N ARG A 193 -13.77 2.91 -4.74
CA ARG A 193 -15.02 2.21 -5.08
C ARG A 193 -14.85 1.34 -6.33
N VAL A 194 -14.23 1.90 -7.37
CA VAL A 194 -13.93 1.15 -8.60
C VAL A 194 -12.99 -0.02 -8.31
N ALA A 195 -11.98 0.20 -7.44
CA ALA A 195 -11.08 -0.87 -7.03
C ALA A 195 -11.79 -1.99 -6.26
N LEU A 196 -12.73 -1.64 -5.36
CA LEU A 196 -13.56 -2.62 -4.64
C LEU A 196 -14.42 -3.45 -5.59
N ASP A 197 -15.00 -2.84 -6.62
CA ASP A 197 -15.78 -3.54 -7.64
C ASP A 197 -14.93 -4.54 -8.42
N GLU A 198 -13.66 -4.20 -8.68
CA GLU A 198 -12.69 -5.06 -9.37
C GLU A 198 -11.93 -6.03 -8.42
N GLY A 199 -12.37 -6.16 -7.17
CA GLY A 199 -11.88 -7.17 -6.24
C GLY A 199 -10.69 -6.76 -5.39
N ALA A 200 -10.46 -5.45 -5.16
CA ALA A 200 -9.44 -5.00 -4.21
C ALA A 200 -9.60 -5.67 -2.84
N THR A 201 -8.51 -6.18 -2.28
CA THR A 201 -8.46 -6.72 -0.92
C THR A 201 -7.77 -5.77 0.05
N ILE A 202 -7.09 -4.75 -0.45
CA ILE A 202 -6.51 -3.64 0.31
C ILE A 202 -6.71 -2.35 -0.49
N ILE A 203 -7.42 -1.38 0.10
CA ILE A 203 -7.52 -0.01 -0.43
C ILE A 203 -6.68 0.94 0.42
N ARG A 204 -6.05 1.95 -0.22
CA ARG A 204 -5.09 2.85 0.44
C ARG A 204 -5.63 4.27 0.48
N LEU A 205 -6.15 4.68 1.61
CA LEU A 205 -6.79 5.98 1.77
C LEU A 205 -5.91 6.98 2.51
N GLY A 206 -5.85 8.18 2.02
CA GLY A 206 -5.12 9.30 2.63
C GLY A 206 -6.05 10.49 2.83
N SER A 207 -5.95 11.49 1.96
CA SER A 207 -6.64 12.77 2.09
C SER A 207 -8.15 12.67 2.35
N ALA A 208 -8.83 11.69 1.78
CA ALA A 208 -10.26 11.50 1.99
C ALA A 208 -10.65 11.24 3.45
N LEU A 209 -9.74 10.69 4.26
CA LEU A 209 -10.02 10.44 5.68
C LEU A 209 -9.83 11.69 6.55
N PHE A 210 -9.01 12.64 6.11
CA PHE A 210 -8.64 13.84 6.86
C PHE A 210 -9.40 15.09 6.39
N ALA A 211 -10.17 15.02 5.30
CA ALA A 211 -10.88 16.15 4.69
C ALA A 211 -12.17 16.50 5.42
#